data_069de6400b631dde0a6a606dd905f3ab
#
_entry.id   069de6400b631dde0a6a606dd905f3ab
#
_cell.length_a   1.000
_cell.length_b   1.000
_cell.length_c   1.000
_cell.angle_alpha   90.00
_cell.angle_beta   90.00
_cell.angle_gamma   90.00
#
_symmetry.space_group_name_H-M   'P 1'
#
loop_
_entity.id
_entity.type
_entity.pdbx_description
1 polymer ?
#
loop_
_entity_poly.entity_id
_entity_poly.type
_entity_poly.pdbx_seq_one_letter_code
_entity_poly.pdbx_strand_id
1 'polypeptide(L)'
;VEVLPDGIDSQDVRYNMIHWTHRRTRGYSYGNTITDPRTGEIIRGVVNLGSLRLRQDYLHGQGMVPPFSGGGITEQDFLSAMPGSLESGCEYYESCAEFEAAPNFEYLAQVAPESDAVEMALARVRQLSAHEVGHTIGFPHNYMASAYGRESVMDYPAPYAQIDRNGQIDLSNAYVQRIGKYDELSVNWLYRDFPAGTDEVAALREIADQGVAEGLVYMG
;
A
#
# COMPACT_ATOMS: atom_id res chain seq x y z
N VAL A 1 13.96 7.40 7.64
CA VAL A 1 12.86 7.40 8.63
C VAL A 1 13.48 7.08 9.98
N GLU A 2 13.15 7.88 10.98
CA GLU A 2 13.67 7.74 12.35
C GLU A 2 12.50 7.66 13.32
N VAL A 3 12.74 7.07 14.49
CA VAL A 3 11.76 7.09 15.58
C VAL A 3 11.72 8.48 16.18
N LEU A 4 10.53 9.00 16.42
CA LEU A 4 10.33 10.33 17.00
C LEU A 4 11.00 10.37 18.39
N PRO A 5 11.86 11.37 18.65
CA PRO A 5 12.48 11.50 19.98
C PRO A 5 11.46 11.70 21.10
N ASP A 6 11.76 11.18 22.29
CA ASP A 6 10.91 11.35 23.45
C ASP A 6 10.66 12.83 23.77
N GLY A 7 9.44 13.14 24.15
CA GLY A 7 9.02 14.50 24.52
C GLY A 7 8.66 15.42 23.36
N ILE A 8 8.75 14.95 22.10
CA ILE A 8 8.27 15.70 20.94
C ILE A 8 6.80 15.35 20.70
N ASP A 9 5.96 16.37 20.55
CA ASP A 9 4.55 16.19 20.21
C ASP A 9 4.42 15.66 18.77
N SER A 10 3.62 14.62 18.60
CA SER A 10 3.31 14.07 17.27
C SER A 10 2.56 15.07 16.36
N GLN A 11 2.06 16.16 16.89
CA GLN A 11 1.45 17.27 16.15
C GLN A 11 2.43 18.40 15.82
N ASP A 12 3.70 18.30 16.22
CA ASP A 12 4.71 19.33 15.96
C ASP A 12 4.93 19.50 14.45
N VAL A 13 4.63 20.70 13.93
CA VAL A 13 4.70 21.01 12.50
C VAL A 13 6.12 21.01 11.92
N ARG A 14 7.14 20.99 12.77
CA ARG A 14 8.55 20.92 12.34
C ARG A 14 8.96 19.55 11.83
N TYR A 15 8.12 18.54 12.02
CA TYR A 15 8.41 17.15 11.64
C TYR A 15 7.36 16.61 10.68
N ASN A 16 7.80 16.02 9.58
CA ASN A 16 6.96 15.15 8.79
C ASN A 16 6.77 13.83 9.54
N MET A 17 5.54 13.33 9.63
CA MET A 17 5.20 12.22 10.52
C MET A 17 4.62 11.03 9.77
N ILE A 18 5.05 9.83 10.18
CA ILE A 18 4.38 8.58 9.83
C ILE A 18 3.81 8.00 11.12
N HIS A 19 2.49 7.88 11.18
CA HIS A 19 1.78 7.30 12.30
C HIS A 19 1.35 5.87 11.99
N TRP A 20 1.55 4.98 12.93
CA TRP A 20 0.95 3.65 12.92
C TRP A 20 -0.30 3.66 13.80
N THR A 21 -1.47 3.54 13.19
CA THR A 21 -2.75 3.71 13.90
C THR A 21 -3.46 2.37 14.06
N HIS A 22 -3.71 2.00 15.30
CA HIS A 22 -4.50 0.82 15.65
C HIS A 22 -5.97 1.19 15.73
N ARG A 23 -6.79 0.58 14.87
CA ARG A 23 -8.25 0.75 14.85
C ARG A 23 -8.91 -0.62 14.79
N ARG A 24 -10.09 -0.73 15.40
CA ARG A 24 -10.93 -1.93 15.30
C ARG A 24 -11.76 -1.94 14.03
N THR A 25 -12.09 -0.77 13.52
CA THR A 25 -12.89 -0.57 12.31
C THR A 25 -12.16 0.37 11.36
N ARG A 26 -12.46 0.29 10.05
CA ARG A 26 -11.88 1.13 8.99
C ARG A 26 -10.39 0.84 8.73
N GLY A 27 -10.15 -0.14 7.87
CA GLY A 27 -8.80 -0.51 7.42
C GLY A 27 -8.28 0.36 6.28
N TYR A 28 -8.20 1.70 6.47
CA TYR A 28 -7.62 2.60 5.48
C TYR A 28 -6.41 3.33 6.03
N SER A 29 -5.50 3.64 5.14
CA SER A 29 -4.37 4.53 5.36
C SER A 29 -4.61 5.82 4.58
N TYR A 30 -3.90 6.88 4.90
CA TYR A 30 -3.97 8.13 4.15
C TYR A 30 -2.70 8.97 4.34
N GLY A 31 -2.30 9.67 3.28
CA GLY A 31 -1.30 10.71 3.30
C GLY A 31 -1.96 12.08 3.13
N ASN A 32 -1.56 13.04 3.93
CA ASN A 32 -2.04 14.43 3.86
C ASN A 32 -0.90 15.42 3.97
N THR A 33 -1.14 16.63 3.45
CA THR A 33 -0.23 17.77 3.59
C THR A 33 -0.88 18.91 4.35
N ILE A 34 -0.06 19.68 5.04
CA ILE A 34 -0.39 21.03 5.46
C ILE A 34 0.37 21.96 4.54
N THR A 35 -0.34 22.78 3.77
CA THR A 35 0.25 23.70 2.79
C THR A 35 -0.02 25.15 3.17
N ASP A 36 0.90 26.05 2.84
CA ASP A 36 0.65 27.48 2.90
C ASP A 36 -0.30 27.88 1.75
N PRO A 37 -1.51 28.39 2.04
CA PRO A 37 -2.49 28.70 1.00
C PRO A 37 -2.07 29.87 0.10
N ARG A 38 -1.05 30.63 0.47
CA ARG A 38 -0.54 31.78 -0.32
C ARG A 38 0.49 31.34 -1.35
N THR A 39 1.30 30.35 -1.03
CA THR A 39 2.46 29.93 -1.85
C THR A 39 2.30 28.53 -2.43
N GLY A 40 1.44 27.68 -1.84
CA GLY A 40 1.38 26.26 -2.13
C GLY A 40 2.52 25.44 -1.52
N GLU A 41 3.41 26.08 -0.74
CA GLU A 41 4.50 25.39 -0.06
C GLU A 41 3.96 24.32 0.91
N ILE A 42 4.50 23.12 0.83
CA ILE A 42 4.18 22.03 1.75
C ILE A 42 4.96 22.25 3.03
N ILE A 43 4.26 22.66 4.09
CA ILE A 43 4.84 22.91 5.43
C ILE A 43 5.09 21.58 6.14
N ARG A 44 4.16 20.61 5.98
CA ARG A 44 4.23 19.33 6.67
C ARG A 44 3.50 18.23 5.90
N GLY A 45 4.12 17.05 5.82
CA GLY A 45 3.48 15.80 5.40
C GLY A 45 3.13 14.93 6.60
N VAL A 46 1.96 14.30 6.57
CA VAL A 46 1.50 13.35 7.58
C VAL A 46 0.97 12.10 6.90
N VAL A 47 1.56 10.97 7.22
CA VAL A 47 1.10 9.65 6.79
C VAL A 47 0.47 8.91 7.96
N ASN A 48 -0.68 8.33 7.75
CA ASN A 48 -1.34 7.42 8.68
C ASN A 48 -1.44 6.02 8.07
N LEU A 49 -0.77 5.05 8.68
CA LEU A 49 -0.86 3.65 8.29
C LEU A 49 -1.79 2.92 9.26
N GLY A 50 -2.82 2.27 8.74
CA GLY A 50 -3.79 1.52 9.54
C GLY A 50 -3.37 0.06 9.73
N SER A 51 -3.20 -0.38 10.99
CA SER A 51 -2.80 -1.76 11.31
C SER A 51 -3.84 -2.79 10.86
N LEU A 52 -5.12 -2.43 10.84
CA LEU A 52 -6.19 -3.31 10.35
C LEU A 52 -5.99 -3.67 8.88
N ARG A 53 -5.48 -2.74 8.07
CA ARG A 53 -5.16 -3.00 6.65
C ARG A 53 -4.12 -4.11 6.50
N LEU A 54 -3.07 -4.09 7.31
CA LEU A 54 -2.04 -5.13 7.31
C LEU A 54 -2.63 -6.52 7.59
N ARG A 55 -3.55 -6.60 8.57
CA ARG A 55 -4.26 -7.86 8.88
C ARG A 55 -5.13 -8.32 7.71
N GLN A 56 -5.82 -7.41 7.05
CA GLN A 56 -6.64 -7.72 5.87
C GLN A 56 -5.77 -8.28 4.73
N ASP A 57 -4.65 -7.64 4.44
CA ASP A 57 -3.74 -8.08 3.38
C ASP A 57 -3.13 -9.46 3.70
N TYR A 58 -2.83 -9.74 4.97
CA TYR A 58 -2.40 -11.08 5.40
C TYR A 58 -3.48 -12.14 5.18
N LEU A 59 -4.73 -11.86 5.54
CA LEU A 59 -5.85 -12.77 5.33
C LEU A 59 -6.15 -12.99 3.85
N HIS A 60 -6.00 -11.95 3.02
CA HIS A 60 -6.08 -12.11 1.57
C HIS A 60 -5.00 -13.07 1.06
N GLY A 61 -3.76 -12.94 1.52
CA GLY A 61 -2.68 -13.86 1.18
C GLY A 61 -2.96 -15.29 1.61
N GLN A 62 -3.46 -15.50 2.82
CA GLN A 62 -3.85 -16.82 3.29
C GLN A 62 -5.00 -17.43 2.47
N GLY A 63 -5.97 -16.61 2.05
CA GLY A 63 -7.09 -17.08 1.23
C GLY A 63 -6.69 -17.44 -0.20
N MET A 64 -5.57 -16.91 -0.71
CA MET A 64 -5.05 -17.25 -2.04
C MET A 64 -4.18 -18.51 -2.02
N VAL A 65 -3.44 -18.72 -0.95
CA VAL A 65 -2.63 -19.95 -0.78
C VAL A 65 -3.55 -21.05 -0.26
N PRO A 66 -3.67 -22.19 -0.95
CA PRO A 66 -4.52 -23.26 -0.47
C PRO A 66 -4.10 -23.71 0.93
N PRO A 67 -5.01 -23.72 1.92
CA PRO A 67 -4.68 -24.06 3.30
C PRO A 67 -4.23 -25.53 3.47
N PHE A 68 -4.36 -26.34 2.41
CA PHE A 68 -4.16 -27.77 2.43
C PHE A 68 -2.90 -28.26 1.73
N SER A 69 -2.06 -27.37 1.21
CA SER A 69 -0.83 -27.74 0.50
C SER A 69 0.28 -28.31 1.39
N GLY A 70 0.10 -28.33 2.72
CA GLY A 70 1.09 -28.77 3.72
C GLY A 70 0.72 -30.01 4.56
N GLY A 71 -0.29 -30.77 4.21
CA GLY A 71 -0.61 -32.07 4.80
C GLY A 71 -0.91 -32.06 6.30
N GLY A 72 -2.12 -31.77 6.69
CA GLY A 72 -2.54 -31.91 8.09
C GLY A 72 -3.95 -31.43 8.39
N ILE A 73 -4.47 -30.48 7.63
CA ILE A 73 -5.84 -29.98 7.80
C ILE A 73 -6.63 -30.35 6.55
N THR A 74 -7.73 -31.04 6.71
CA THR A 74 -8.62 -31.37 5.60
C THR A 74 -9.62 -30.24 5.36
N GLU A 75 -10.21 -30.20 4.14
CA GLU A 75 -11.30 -29.27 3.83
C GLU A 75 -12.45 -29.37 4.85
N GLN A 76 -12.70 -30.56 5.35
CA GLN A 76 -13.71 -30.82 6.38
C GLN A 76 -13.35 -30.18 7.72
N ASP A 77 -12.06 -30.18 8.09
CA ASP A 77 -11.57 -29.57 9.32
C ASP A 77 -11.69 -28.04 9.20
N PHE A 78 -11.42 -27.48 8.04
CA PHE A 78 -11.59 -26.05 7.77
C PHE A 78 -13.07 -25.63 7.83
N LEU A 79 -13.95 -26.36 7.18
CA LEU A 79 -15.39 -26.09 7.19
C LEU A 79 -16.01 -26.27 8.59
N SER A 80 -15.49 -27.20 9.38
CA SER A 80 -15.93 -27.42 10.76
C SER A 80 -15.38 -26.38 11.75
N ALA A 81 -14.26 -25.75 11.43
CA ALA A 81 -13.67 -24.66 12.21
C ALA A 81 -14.24 -23.27 11.85
N MET A 82 -14.99 -23.17 10.76
CA MET A 82 -15.72 -21.94 10.47
C MET A 82 -16.86 -21.76 11.48
N PRO A 83 -16.97 -20.61 12.17
CA PRO A 83 -18.11 -20.31 13.03
C PRO A 83 -19.40 -20.41 12.21
N GLY A 84 -20.36 -21.12 12.75
CA GLY A 84 -21.55 -21.64 12.09
C GLY A 84 -22.27 -20.70 11.12
N SER A 85 -22.55 -21.31 9.99
CA SER A 85 -23.60 -20.95 9.01
C SER A 85 -23.48 -19.65 8.24
N LEU A 86 -23.10 -19.82 7.00
CA LEU A 86 -23.46 -18.96 5.85
C LEU A 86 -24.99 -18.72 5.65
N GLU A 87 -25.83 -19.06 6.61
CA GLU A 87 -27.30 -18.98 6.47
C GLU A 87 -27.95 -17.71 7.02
N SER A 88 -27.26 -16.87 7.76
CA SER A 88 -27.79 -15.57 8.18
C SER A 88 -27.06 -14.46 7.46
N GLY A 89 -27.82 -13.65 6.73
CA GLY A 89 -27.33 -12.53 5.93
C GLY A 89 -26.31 -11.72 6.69
N CYS A 90 -25.14 -11.61 6.11
CA CYS A 90 -23.98 -10.94 6.65
C CYS A 90 -24.32 -9.49 6.93
N GLU A 91 -24.74 -9.15 8.13
CA GLU A 91 -24.68 -7.78 8.60
C GLU A 91 -23.21 -7.45 8.80
N TYR A 92 -22.71 -6.57 7.98
CA TYR A 92 -21.30 -6.15 7.82
C TYR A 92 -20.61 -5.73 9.13
N TYR A 93 -21.32 -5.64 10.24
CA TYR A 93 -20.83 -5.20 11.54
C TYR A 93 -20.49 -6.32 12.53
N GLU A 94 -21.09 -7.49 12.41
CA GLU A 94 -20.78 -8.62 13.32
C GLU A 94 -19.52 -9.40 12.91
N SER A 95 -19.17 -9.41 11.62
CA SER A 95 -17.95 -10.06 11.14
C SER A 95 -16.64 -9.40 11.63
N CYS A 96 -16.70 -8.16 12.13
CA CYS A 96 -15.53 -7.48 12.66
C CYS A 96 -15.06 -8.04 14.02
N ALA A 97 -15.95 -8.60 14.82
CA ALA A 97 -15.59 -9.19 16.12
C ALA A 97 -14.87 -10.54 15.95
N GLU A 98 -15.23 -11.32 14.92
CA GLU A 98 -14.54 -12.57 14.57
C GLU A 98 -13.16 -12.32 13.94
N PHE A 99 -12.99 -11.18 13.28
CA PHE A 99 -11.70 -10.71 12.77
C PHE A 99 -10.71 -10.35 13.90
N GLU A 100 -11.20 -10.00 15.10
CA GLU A 100 -10.35 -9.78 16.26
C GLU A 100 -9.74 -11.09 16.81
N ALA A 101 -10.37 -12.23 16.54
CA ALA A 101 -9.87 -13.55 16.90
C ALA A 101 -8.84 -14.08 15.89
N ALA A 102 -8.66 -13.43 14.73
CA ALA A 102 -7.60 -13.80 13.81
C ALA A 102 -6.25 -13.63 14.51
N PRO A 103 -5.32 -14.59 14.33
CA PRO A 103 -4.00 -14.53 14.94
C PRO A 103 -3.38 -13.15 14.71
N ASN A 104 -2.80 -12.58 15.75
CA ASN A 104 -2.15 -11.29 15.65
C ASN A 104 -1.06 -11.37 14.56
N PHE A 105 -1.11 -10.47 13.57
CA PHE A 105 -0.12 -10.44 12.48
C PHE A 105 1.31 -10.37 13.03
N GLU A 106 1.53 -9.56 14.06
CA GLU A 106 2.83 -9.40 14.70
C GLU A 106 3.35 -10.72 15.30
N TYR A 107 2.45 -11.53 15.87
CA TYR A 107 2.79 -12.86 16.35
C TYR A 107 3.11 -13.80 15.19
N LEU A 108 2.30 -13.82 14.15
CA LEU A 108 2.51 -14.66 12.97
C LEU A 108 3.77 -14.30 12.21
N ALA A 109 4.09 -13.01 12.11
CA ALA A 109 5.34 -12.56 11.51
C ALA A 109 6.58 -13.02 12.32
N GLN A 110 6.43 -13.27 13.63
CA GLN A 110 7.50 -13.81 14.46
C GLN A 110 7.63 -15.34 14.36
N VAL A 111 6.53 -16.07 14.24
CA VAL A 111 6.52 -17.55 14.26
C VAL A 111 6.59 -18.18 12.86
N ALA A 112 6.19 -17.45 11.83
CA ALA A 112 6.22 -17.89 10.43
C ALA A 112 6.60 -16.71 9.50
N PRO A 113 7.78 -16.08 9.69
CA PRO A 113 8.16 -14.88 8.97
C PRO A 113 8.33 -15.10 7.46
N GLU A 114 8.62 -16.33 7.04
CA GLU A 114 8.86 -16.70 5.65
C GLU A 114 7.61 -17.21 4.93
N SER A 115 6.42 -17.07 5.52
CA SER A 115 5.18 -17.47 4.83
C SER A 115 4.86 -16.48 3.71
N ASP A 116 4.41 -16.97 2.55
CA ASP A 116 4.05 -16.14 1.39
C ASP A 116 3.01 -15.09 1.72
N ALA A 117 2.07 -15.40 2.63
CA ALA A 117 1.06 -14.45 3.08
C ALA A 117 1.66 -13.30 3.92
N VAL A 118 2.66 -13.57 4.75
CA VAL A 118 3.39 -12.53 5.52
C VAL A 118 4.20 -11.65 4.58
N GLU A 119 4.96 -12.26 3.68
CA GLU A 119 5.76 -11.50 2.70
C GLU A 119 4.87 -10.65 1.78
N MET A 120 3.74 -11.17 1.34
CA MET A 120 2.77 -10.41 0.56
C MET A 120 2.23 -9.21 1.35
N ALA A 121 1.86 -9.41 2.62
CA ALA A 121 1.36 -8.32 3.46
C ALA A 121 2.44 -7.26 3.72
N LEU A 122 3.69 -7.66 3.95
CA LEU A 122 4.82 -6.73 4.08
C LEU A 122 5.10 -5.98 2.77
N ALA A 123 5.06 -6.65 1.63
CA ALA A 123 5.19 -6.01 0.32
C ALA A 123 4.08 -4.97 0.10
N ARG A 124 2.85 -5.28 0.51
CA ARG A 124 1.74 -4.33 0.46
C ARG A 124 1.97 -3.11 1.34
N VAL A 125 2.45 -3.30 2.57
CA VAL A 125 2.75 -2.18 3.48
C VAL A 125 3.85 -1.28 2.90
N ARG A 126 4.89 -1.85 2.29
CA ARG A 126 5.94 -1.07 1.62
C ARG A 126 5.37 -0.24 0.47
N GLN A 127 4.58 -0.87 -0.41
CA GLN A 127 3.91 -0.19 -1.52
C GLN A 127 2.94 0.89 -1.01
N LEU A 128 2.12 0.58 -0.01
CA LEU A 128 1.18 1.51 0.60
C LEU A 128 1.89 2.69 1.26
N SER A 129 3.00 2.44 1.95
CA SER A 129 3.79 3.53 2.57
C SER A 129 4.32 4.50 1.53
N ALA A 130 4.82 4.00 0.40
CA ALA A 130 5.25 4.85 -0.72
C ALA A 130 4.08 5.61 -1.34
N HIS A 131 2.91 4.97 -1.48
CA HIS A 131 1.66 5.60 -1.95
C HIS A 131 1.25 6.78 -1.05
N GLU A 132 1.19 6.57 0.26
CA GLU A 132 0.78 7.63 1.19
C GLU A 132 1.83 8.77 1.26
N VAL A 133 3.12 8.46 1.12
CA VAL A 133 4.15 9.49 0.95
C VAL A 133 3.94 10.26 -0.35
N GLY A 134 3.58 9.60 -1.45
CA GLY A 134 3.22 10.26 -2.71
C GLY A 134 2.14 11.33 -2.51
N HIS A 135 1.09 11.03 -1.73
CA HIS A 135 0.08 12.04 -1.38
C HIS A 135 0.66 13.22 -0.59
N THR A 136 1.64 12.98 0.29
CA THR A 136 2.26 14.08 1.06
C THR A 136 3.15 14.99 0.24
N ILE A 137 3.46 14.63 -0.99
CA ILE A 137 4.17 15.46 -1.97
C ILE A 137 3.27 15.91 -3.12
N GLY A 138 1.95 15.77 -2.96
CA GLY A 138 0.95 16.32 -3.87
C GLY A 138 0.51 15.41 -5.01
N PHE A 139 0.88 14.13 -5.02
CA PHE A 139 0.48 13.21 -6.09
C PHE A 139 -0.97 12.75 -5.90
N PRO A 140 -1.81 12.86 -6.93
CA PRO A 140 -3.11 12.21 -6.99
C PRO A 140 -2.96 10.72 -7.34
N HIS A 141 -4.06 9.96 -7.23
CA HIS A 141 -4.09 8.58 -7.70
C HIS A 141 -3.86 8.50 -9.21
N ASN A 142 -3.23 7.42 -9.65
CA ASN A 142 -3.11 7.05 -11.06
C ASN A 142 -3.62 5.62 -11.27
N TYR A 143 -4.91 5.48 -11.54
CA TYR A 143 -5.57 4.18 -11.70
C TYR A 143 -5.20 3.41 -12.98
N MET A 144 -4.47 4.03 -13.89
CA MET A 144 -4.01 3.38 -15.13
C MET A 144 -2.71 2.60 -14.98
N ALA A 145 -1.97 2.77 -13.90
CA ALA A 145 -0.63 2.19 -13.75
C ALA A 145 -0.61 0.67 -13.85
N SER A 146 -1.66 0.00 -13.38
CA SER A 146 -1.82 -1.47 -13.51
C SER A 146 -1.89 -1.94 -14.95
N ALA A 147 -2.35 -1.10 -15.89
CA ALA A 147 -2.49 -1.46 -17.30
C ALA A 147 -1.14 -1.47 -18.06
N TYR A 148 -0.11 -0.80 -17.53
CA TYR A 148 1.21 -0.71 -18.17
C TYR A 148 2.38 -1.12 -17.24
N GLY A 149 2.22 -2.24 -16.54
CA GLY A 149 3.31 -2.85 -15.78
C GLY A 149 3.41 -2.43 -14.32
N ARG A 150 2.38 -1.81 -13.76
CA ARG A 150 2.35 -1.34 -12.37
C ARG A 150 3.45 -0.29 -12.10
N GLU A 151 3.61 0.66 -13.02
CA GLU A 151 4.67 1.66 -13.03
C GLU A 151 4.34 2.92 -12.20
N SER A 152 3.38 2.82 -11.27
CA SER A 152 3.13 3.83 -10.24
C SER A 152 2.66 3.21 -8.93
N VAL A 153 3.16 3.72 -7.81
CA VAL A 153 2.65 3.38 -6.48
C VAL A 153 1.31 4.07 -6.19
N MET A 154 0.93 5.07 -6.97
CA MET A 154 -0.31 5.85 -6.80
C MET A 154 -1.57 5.15 -7.30
N ASP A 155 -1.47 3.87 -7.67
CA ASP A 155 -2.58 2.99 -8.02
C ASP A 155 -3.08 2.20 -6.81
N TYR A 156 -4.26 1.60 -6.95
CA TYR A 156 -4.82 0.60 -6.03
C TYR A 156 -4.76 -0.80 -6.67
N PRO A 157 -3.57 -1.39 -6.81
CA PRO A 157 -3.43 -2.66 -7.49
C PRO A 157 -4.03 -3.80 -6.67
N ALA A 158 -4.71 -4.72 -7.35
CA ALA A 158 -4.95 -6.04 -6.80
C ALA A 158 -3.61 -6.79 -6.63
N PRO A 159 -3.52 -7.74 -5.68
CA PRO A 159 -2.33 -8.59 -5.59
C PRO A 159 -2.14 -9.38 -6.89
N TYR A 160 -0.92 -9.38 -7.40
CA TYR A 160 -0.57 -10.13 -8.60
C TYR A 160 -0.17 -11.56 -8.21
N ALA A 161 -1.04 -12.50 -8.50
CA ALA A 161 -0.80 -13.92 -8.27
C ALA A 161 -0.36 -14.59 -9.58
N GLN A 162 0.68 -15.41 -9.51
CA GLN A 162 1.19 -16.21 -10.60
C GLN A 162 1.07 -17.70 -10.25
N ILE A 163 1.08 -18.55 -11.28
CA ILE A 163 1.22 -19.98 -11.08
C ILE A 163 2.67 -20.35 -11.37
N ASP A 164 3.33 -20.96 -10.39
CA ASP A 164 4.69 -21.45 -10.54
C ASP A 164 4.80 -22.70 -11.42
N ARG A 165 6.02 -23.19 -11.64
CA ARG A 165 6.28 -24.39 -12.47
C ARG A 165 5.71 -25.68 -11.88
N ASN A 166 5.35 -25.68 -10.60
CA ASN A 166 4.79 -26.82 -9.88
C ASN A 166 3.25 -26.72 -9.80
N GLY A 167 2.64 -25.70 -10.40
CA GLY A 167 1.21 -25.45 -10.34
C GLY A 167 0.74 -24.79 -9.03
N GLN A 168 1.68 -24.27 -8.22
CA GLN A 168 1.36 -23.58 -6.96
C GLN A 168 1.19 -22.08 -7.21
N ILE A 169 0.42 -21.41 -6.35
CA ILE A 169 0.27 -19.96 -6.37
C ILE A 169 1.55 -19.33 -5.81
N ASP A 170 2.14 -18.44 -6.59
CA ASP A 170 3.30 -17.63 -6.22
C ASP A 170 2.85 -16.19 -5.98
N LEU A 171 3.04 -15.70 -4.76
CA LEU A 171 2.73 -14.34 -4.31
C LEU A 171 3.99 -13.47 -4.11
N SER A 172 5.16 -13.96 -4.47
CA SER A 172 6.44 -13.25 -4.27
C SER A 172 6.48 -11.86 -4.93
N ASN A 173 5.73 -11.69 -6.01
CA ASN A 173 5.58 -10.42 -6.74
C ASN A 173 4.19 -9.80 -6.62
N ALA A 174 3.43 -10.16 -5.56
CA ALA A 174 2.06 -9.69 -5.39
C ALA A 174 1.95 -8.16 -5.43
N TYR A 175 2.92 -7.47 -4.85
CA TYR A 175 2.99 -6.00 -4.88
C TYR A 175 4.39 -5.50 -5.28
N VAL A 176 4.41 -4.41 -6.03
CA VAL A 176 5.67 -3.74 -6.39
C VAL A 176 6.27 -3.08 -5.15
N GLN A 177 7.54 -3.34 -4.87
CA GLN A 177 8.25 -2.82 -3.69
C GLN A 177 9.18 -1.62 -4.01
N ARG A 178 8.99 -0.98 -5.17
CA ARG A 178 9.70 0.20 -5.63
C ARG A 178 8.73 1.23 -6.19
N ILE A 179 9.18 2.47 -6.27
CA ILE A 179 8.47 3.47 -7.09
C ILE A 179 8.60 3.09 -8.57
N GLY A 180 7.60 3.43 -9.36
CA GLY A 180 7.55 3.15 -10.78
C GLY A 180 8.10 4.31 -11.63
N LYS A 181 8.23 4.07 -12.92
CA LYS A 181 8.69 5.10 -13.88
C LYS A 181 7.77 6.30 -13.95
N TYR A 182 6.46 6.08 -13.79
CA TYR A 182 5.51 7.18 -13.75
C TYR A 182 5.73 8.07 -12.52
N ASP A 183 6.04 7.47 -11.37
CA ASP A 183 6.34 8.21 -10.14
C ASP A 183 7.62 9.03 -10.31
N GLU A 184 8.69 8.43 -10.88
CA GLU A 184 9.95 9.12 -11.18
C GLU A 184 9.74 10.29 -12.16
N LEU A 185 8.96 10.08 -13.23
CA LEU A 185 8.57 11.12 -14.16
C LEU A 185 7.83 12.27 -13.46
N SER A 186 6.87 11.93 -12.59
CA SER A 186 6.05 12.89 -11.86
C SER A 186 6.88 13.71 -10.88
N VAL A 187 7.81 13.09 -10.14
CA VAL A 187 8.75 13.81 -9.27
C VAL A 187 9.64 14.73 -10.09
N ASN A 188 10.17 14.25 -11.20
CA ASN A 188 11.02 15.04 -12.07
C ASN A 188 10.27 16.27 -12.66
N TRP A 189 9.01 16.09 -13.03
CA TRP A 189 8.18 17.17 -13.55
C TRP A 189 7.79 18.20 -12.48
N LEU A 190 7.49 17.77 -11.26
CA LEU A 190 7.00 18.64 -10.17
C LEU A 190 8.11 19.33 -9.40
N TYR A 191 9.26 18.68 -9.24
CA TYR A 191 10.27 19.07 -8.26
C TYR A 191 11.66 19.32 -8.84
N ARG A 192 11.80 19.28 -10.16
CA ARG A 192 13.09 19.56 -10.79
C ARG A 192 13.44 21.03 -10.71
N ASP A 193 14.62 21.34 -10.18
CA ASP A 193 15.23 22.64 -10.30
C ASP A 193 15.83 22.84 -11.68
N PHE A 194 15.60 24.02 -12.27
CA PHE A 194 16.17 24.40 -13.53
C PHE A 194 17.24 25.51 -13.37
N PRO A 195 18.34 25.45 -14.09
CA PRO A 195 19.34 26.54 -14.09
C PRO A 195 18.70 27.88 -14.51
N ALA A 196 19.24 28.96 -13.98
CA ALA A 196 18.80 30.31 -14.34
C ALA A 196 18.87 30.54 -15.86
N GLY A 197 17.80 31.05 -16.43
CA GLY A 197 17.65 31.30 -17.87
C GLY A 197 17.12 30.13 -18.71
N THR A 198 16.78 29.02 -18.07
CA THR A 198 16.08 27.93 -18.74
C THR A 198 14.63 28.34 -19.07
N ASP A 199 14.13 27.98 -20.25
CA ASP A 199 12.70 28.00 -20.53
C ASP A 199 12.04 26.81 -19.85
N GLU A 200 11.57 27.02 -18.60
CA GLU A 200 10.99 25.98 -17.77
C GLU A 200 9.75 25.36 -18.41
N VAL A 201 8.94 26.14 -19.13
CA VAL A 201 7.72 25.65 -19.79
C VAL A 201 8.09 24.65 -20.89
N ALA A 202 9.10 24.97 -21.69
CA ALA A 202 9.58 24.08 -22.73
C ALA A 202 10.19 22.80 -22.14
N ALA A 203 11.01 22.93 -21.09
CA ALA A 203 11.64 21.80 -20.42
C ALA A 203 10.63 20.86 -19.73
N LEU A 204 9.61 21.41 -19.07
CA LEU A 204 8.52 20.63 -18.46
C LEU A 204 7.68 19.90 -19.54
N ARG A 205 7.47 20.55 -20.69
CA ARG A 205 6.78 19.90 -21.82
C ARG A 205 7.58 18.73 -22.37
N GLU A 206 8.89 18.88 -22.50
CA GLU A 206 9.77 17.79 -22.96
C GLU A 206 9.70 16.57 -22.02
N ILE A 207 9.71 16.79 -20.68
CA ILE A 207 9.52 15.72 -19.70
C ILE A 207 8.18 15.02 -19.88
N ALA A 208 7.10 15.78 -20.08
CA ALA A 208 5.77 15.21 -20.28
C ALA A 208 5.67 14.42 -21.59
N ASP A 209 6.22 14.95 -22.69
CA ASP A 209 6.25 14.30 -24.01
C ASP A 209 7.06 13.00 -23.98
N GLN A 210 8.16 12.96 -23.23
CA GLN A 210 8.91 11.74 -22.97
C GLN A 210 8.05 10.69 -22.28
N GLY A 211 7.33 11.05 -21.21
CA GLY A 211 6.43 10.14 -20.52
C GLY A 211 5.38 9.53 -21.44
N VAL A 212 4.77 10.35 -22.30
CA VAL A 212 3.80 9.87 -23.30
C VAL A 212 4.46 8.93 -24.30
N ALA A 213 5.66 9.26 -24.79
CA ALA A 213 6.41 8.40 -25.72
C ALA A 213 6.79 7.03 -25.10
N GLU A 214 7.00 6.98 -23.80
CA GLU A 214 7.25 5.75 -23.05
C GLU A 214 5.98 4.98 -22.69
N GLY A 215 4.80 5.50 -23.03
CA GLY A 215 3.51 4.88 -22.72
C GLY A 215 3.05 5.06 -21.29
N LEU A 216 3.64 5.99 -20.56
CA LEU A 216 3.23 6.35 -19.22
C LEU A 216 2.01 7.27 -19.27
N VAL A 217 0.87 6.76 -18.84
CA VAL A 217 -0.40 7.48 -18.91
C VAL A 217 -0.98 7.71 -17.52
N TYR A 218 -1.83 8.72 -17.44
CA TYR A 218 -2.50 9.13 -16.22
C TYR A 218 -4.02 9.02 -16.35
N MET A 219 -4.65 8.51 -15.29
CA MET A 219 -6.08 8.60 -15.07
C MET A 219 -6.36 8.67 -13.58
N GLY A 220 -6.90 9.79 -13.12
CA GLY A 220 -7.34 10.01 -11.74
C GLY A 220 -8.85 9.98 -11.58
#